data_93073c9d4d55ae14133231df087ac5aa
#
_entry.id   93073c9d4d55ae14133231df087ac5aa
#
_cell.length_a   1.000
_cell.length_b   1.000
_cell.length_c   1.000
_cell.angle_alpha   90.00
_cell.angle_beta   90.00
_cell.angle_gamma   90.00
#
_symmetry.space_group_name_H-M   'P 1'
#
loop_
_entity.id
_entity.type
_entity.pdbx_description
1 polymer ?
#
loop_
_entity_poly.entity_id
_entity_poly.type
_entity_poly.pdbx_seq_one_letter_code
_entity_poly.pdbx_strand_id
1 'polypeptide(L)'
;MTDQVRPSERLEYSAIIDRPVLKLPDGARMIVWTILNVEVWDSTKPQPRMVITPAAGGSPIPDVPNWAWHEYGNRVGFWRLKEVLDAFEVPTTLALNGSICTEYPRIAEEALKANWEFMGHGFSQLSMQKVEDERLDIQKTRDIIQEFTGKQPRGWLGPALTETFETVDL
;
A
#
# COMPACT_ATOMS: atom_id res chain seq x y z
N MET A 1 3.49 -14.00 27.76
CA MET A 1 3.94 -12.73 27.15
C MET A 1 4.83 -13.15 26.01
N THR A 2 4.40 -13.00 24.77
CA THR A 2 5.27 -13.17 23.60
C THR A 2 6.34 -12.08 23.69
N ASP A 3 7.62 -12.47 23.68
CA ASP A 3 8.72 -11.51 23.62
C ASP A 3 8.56 -10.68 22.34
N GLN A 4 8.10 -9.43 22.49
CA GLN A 4 7.95 -8.52 21.37
C GLN A 4 9.33 -8.08 20.89
N VAL A 5 9.72 -8.55 19.72
CA VAL A 5 11.00 -8.19 19.10
C VAL A 5 10.95 -6.75 18.62
N ARG A 6 11.83 -5.90 19.12
CA ARG A 6 11.89 -4.48 18.72
C ARG A 6 12.58 -4.35 17.34
N PRO A 7 12.26 -3.31 16.55
CA PRO A 7 12.94 -3.06 15.28
C PRO A 7 14.47 -3.03 15.40
N SER A 8 15.02 -2.45 16.49
CA SER A 8 16.45 -2.42 16.77
C SER A 8 17.09 -3.78 17.07
N GLU A 9 16.29 -4.79 17.41
CA GLU A 9 16.74 -6.16 17.64
C GLU A 9 16.71 -7.00 16.35
N ARG A 10 16.02 -6.52 15.31
CA ARG A 10 15.94 -7.15 13.99
C ARG A 10 17.03 -6.69 13.03
N LEU A 11 17.59 -5.49 13.25
CA LEU A 11 18.59 -4.87 12.39
C LEU A 11 19.82 -4.50 13.21
N GLU A 12 20.96 -5.10 12.87
CA GLU A 12 22.23 -4.72 13.47
C GLU A 12 22.61 -3.30 13.05
N TYR A 13 23.07 -2.51 14.02
CA TYR A 13 23.60 -1.18 13.73
C TYR A 13 24.84 -1.27 12.82
N SER A 14 24.83 -0.53 11.73
CA SER A 14 25.93 -0.45 10.79
C SER A 14 26.09 0.99 10.30
N ALA A 15 27.16 1.66 10.70
CA ALA A 15 27.45 3.01 10.25
C ALA A 15 27.81 3.03 8.76
N ILE A 16 27.36 4.06 8.04
CA ILE A 16 27.63 4.17 6.60
C ILE A 16 29.13 4.25 6.29
N ILE A 17 29.92 4.81 7.21
CA ILE A 17 31.38 4.96 7.07
C ILE A 17 32.12 3.61 7.13
N ASP A 18 31.49 2.60 7.73
CA ASP A 18 32.05 1.24 7.89
C ASP A 18 31.56 0.29 6.79
N ARG A 19 30.63 0.74 5.93
CA ARG A 19 30.06 -0.09 4.88
C ARG A 19 30.88 -0.04 3.61
N PRO A 20 30.94 -1.16 2.86
CA PRO A 20 31.50 -1.13 1.52
C PRO A 20 30.67 -0.21 0.61
N VAL A 21 31.32 0.45 -0.33
CA VAL A 21 30.60 1.26 -1.34
C VAL A 21 29.66 0.35 -2.15
N LEU A 22 28.38 0.68 -2.14
CA LEU A 22 27.36 -0.05 -2.92
C LEU A 22 27.65 0.12 -4.43
N LYS A 23 27.85 -0.99 -5.12
CA LYS A 23 27.99 -1.03 -6.57
C LYS A 23 26.69 -1.51 -7.17
N LEU A 24 26.05 -0.67 -7.95
CA LEU A 24 24.85 -1.03 -8.71
C LEU A 24 25.23 -1.69 -10.03
N PRO A 25 24.36 -2.56 -10.59
CA PRO A 25 24.55 -3.17 -11.91
C PRO A 25 24.78 -2.10 -13.00
N ASP A 26 25.56 -2.46 -14.02
CA ASP A 26 25.77 -1.66 -15.23
C ASP A 26 26.31 -0.23 -14.98
N GLY A 27 26.98 -0.01 -13.83
CA GLY A 27 27.47 1.29 -13.46
C GLY A 27 26.40 2.31 -13.07
N ALA A 28 25.19 1.87 -12.81
CA ALA A 28 24.10 2.72 -12.35
C ALA A 28 24.50 3.43 -11.04
N ARG A 29 24.05 4.68 -10.88
CA ARG A 29 24.35 5.52 -9.73
C ARG A 29 23.14 5.69 -8.80
N MET A 30 21.96 5.31 -9.27
CA MET A 30 20.69 5.50 -8.57
C MET A 30 19.71 4.39 -8.95
N ILE A 31 18.87 3.99 -8.01
CA ILE A 31 17.68 3.18 -8.25
C ILE A 31 16.47 4.09 -8.09
N VAL A 32 15.59 4.10 -9.10
CA VAL A 32 14.29 4.76 -9.03
C VAL A 32 13.22 3.69 -9.00
N TRP A 33 12.39 3.72 -7.97
CA TRP A 33 11.28 2.79 -7.79
C TRP A 33 9.97 3.56 -7.68
N THR A 34 9.14 3.45 -8.71
CA THR A 34 7.84 4.10 -8.75
C THR A 34 6.79 3.20 -8.11
N ILE A 35 6.16 3.70 -7.05
CA ILE A 35 5.07 3.01 -6.36
C ILE A 35 3.82 3.89 -6.46
N LEU A 36 2.71 3.31 -6.93
CA LEU A 36 1.40 3.95 -6.96
C LEU A 36 0.49 3.26 -5.94
N ASN A 37 0.07 4.00 -4.92
CA ASN A 37 -0.88 3.50 -3.94
C ASN A 37 -2.31 3.63 -4.47
N VAL A 38 -3.09 2.56 -4.35
CA VAL A 38 -4.52 2.55 -4.69
C VAL A 38 -5.30 1.97 -3.52
N GLU A 39 -6.19 2.77 -2.97
CA GLU A 39 -6.76 2.56 -1.66
C GLU A 39 -8.29 2.60 -1.69
N VAL A 40 -8.93 1.75 -0.89
CA VAL A 40 -10.37 1.75 -0.63
C VAL A 40 -10.62 2.33 0.76
N TRP A 41 -11.30 3.47 0.79
CA TRP A 41 -11.65 4.17 2.01
C TRP A 41 -13.11 3.94 2.38
N ASP A 42 -13.36 3.46 3.59
CA ASP A 42 -14.70 3.15 4.08
C ASP A 42 -15.26 4.34 4.88
N SER A 43 -16.22 5.06 4.28
CA SER A 43 -16.83 6.23 4.92
C SER A 43 -17.58 5.93 6.24
N THR A 44 -17.89 4.66 6.48
CA THR A 44 -18.62 4.21 7.68
C THR A 44 -17.71 3.87 8.86
N LYS A 45 -16.39 3.97 8.66
CA LYS A 45 -15.37 3.70 9.66
C LYS A 45 -14.51 4.94 9.92
N PRO A 46 -13.85 5.02 11.09
CA PRO A 46 -12.87 6.06 11.35
C PRO A 46 -11.77 6.03 10.30
N GLN A 47 -11.60 7.15 9.59
CA GLN A 47 -10.58 7.27 8.55
C GLN A 47 -9.18 7.27 9.18
N PRO A 48 -8.18 6.58 8.60
CA PRO A 48 -6.80 6.62 9.11
C PRO A 48 -6.16 8.01 8.98
N ARG A 49 -6.69 8.83 8.07
CA ARG A 49 -6.26 10.21 7.85
C ARG A 49 -7.44 11.07 7.43
N MET A 50 -7.52 12.30 7.96
CA MET A 50 -8.44 13.32 7.48
C MET A 50 -7.68 14.35 6.65
N VAL A 51 -8.18 14.64 5.45
CA VAL A 51 -7.70 15.70 4.57
C VAL A 51 -8.57 16.95 4.77
N ILE A 52 -9.87 16.72 4.92
CA ILE A 52 -10.86 17.77 5.17
C ILE A 52 -11.26 17.69 6.64
N THR A 53 -10.93 18.73 7.42
CA THR A 53 -11.33 18.82 8.82
C THR A 53 -12.78 19.30 8.90
N PRO A 54 -13.68 18.55 9.57
CA PRO A 54 -15.06 18.98 9.76
C PRO A 54 -15.14 20.29 10.53
N ALA A 55 -16.02 21.20 10.11
CA ALA A 55 -16.20 22.51 10.74
C ALA A 55 -16.66 22.42 12.21
N ALA A 56 -17.40 21.37 12.56
CA ALA A 56 -17.87 21.11 13.92
C ALA A 56 -16.84 20.40 14.81
N GLY A 57 -15.65 20.05 14.25
CA GLY A 57 -14.66 19.20 14.92
C GLY A 57 -15.06 17.73 14.93
N GLY A 58 -14.14 16.87 15.39
CA GLY A 58 -14.34 15.43 15.45
C GLY A 58 -14.22 14.70 14.11
N SER A 59 -14.56 13.42 14.13
CA SER A 59 -14.59 12.56 12.93
C SER A 59 -16.02 12.11 12.70
N PRO A 60 -16.77 12.71 11.77
CA PRO A 60 -18.14 12.30 11.49
C PRO A 60 -18.17 10.89 10.92
N ILE A 61 -19.21 10.13 11.22
CA ILE A 61 -19.52 8.85 10.59
C ILE A 61 -20.96 8.91 10.11
N PRO A 62 -21.21 8.77 8.79
CA PRO A 62 -20.22 8.55 7.71
C PRO A 62 -19.41 9.82 7.39
N ASP A 63 -18.10 9.65 7.13
CA ASP A 63 -17.22 10.73 6.67
C ASP A 63 -17.24 10.83 5.14
N VAL A 64 -18.33 11.34 4.61
CA VAL A 64 -18.54 11.47 3.16
C VAL A 64 -17.55 12.46 2.50
N PRO A 65 -17.21 13.63 3.09
CA PRO A 65 -16.25 14.55 2.46
C PRO A 65 -14.87 13.95 2.26
N ASN A 66 -14.28 13.29 3.27
CA ASN A 66 -12.98 12.66 3.14
C ASN A 66 -13.03 11.45 2.21
N TRP A 67 -14.05 10.62 2.30
CA TRP A 67 -14.27 9.52 1.37
C TRP A 67 -14.36 10.04 -0.09
N ALA A 68 -15.17 11.04 -0.38
CA ALA A 68 -15.33 11.60 -1.72
C ALA A 68 -14.02 12.19 -2.27
N TRP A 69 -13.20 12.77 -1.40
CA TRP A 69 -11.88 13.26 -1.76
C TRP A 69 -10.96 12.13 -2.25
N HIS A 70 -10.95 10.99 -1.54
CA HIS A 70 -10.18 9.82 -1.94
C HIS A 70 -10.75 9.14 -3.20
N GLU A 71 -12.08 9.14 -3.38
CA GLU A 71 -12.74 8.59 -4.58
C GLU A 71 -12.28 9.25 -5.88
N TYR A 72 -11.91 10.53 -5.85
CA TYR A 72 -11.30 11.18 -7.00
C TYR A 72 -10.04 10.45 -7.49
N GLY A 73 -9.25 9.91 -6.56
CA GLY A 73 -8.07 9.10 -6.87
C GLY A 73 -8.42 7.89 -7.74
N ASN A 74 -9.39 7.09 -7.30
CA ASN A 74 -9.80 5.88 -8.00
C ASN A 74 -10.56 6.15 -9.31
N ARG A 75 -11.33 7.25 -9.37
CA ARG A 75 -12.17 7.58 -10.53
C ARG A 75 -11.46 8.37 -11.61
N VAL A 76 -10.48 9.19 -11.24
CA VAL A 76 -9.82 10.14 -12.17
C VAL A 76 -8.31 10.09 -12.03
N GLY A 77 -7.78 10.22 -10.81
CA GLY A 77 -6.35 10.38 -10.55
C GLY A 77 -5.52 9.22 -11.07
N PHE A 78 -5.94 7.99 -10.79
CA PHE A 78 -5.28 6.78 -11.28
C PHE A 78 -5.11 6.79 -12.81
N TRP A 79 -6.18 7.12 -13.54
CA TRP A 79 -6.18 7.07 -15.00
C TRP A 79 -5.25 8.11 -15.62
N ARG A 80 -5.19 9.32 -15.04
CA ARG A 80 -4.26 10.36 -15.48
C ARG A 80 -2.81 10.01 -15.20
N LEU A 81 -2.53 9.45 -14.02
CA LEU A 81 -1.18 8.99 -13.69
C LEU A 81 -0.76 7.83 -14.59
N LYS A 82 -1.66 6.86 -14.80
CA LYS A 82 -1.40 5.72 -15.68
C LYS A 82 -1.06 6.16 -17.10
N GLU A 83 -1.80 7.12 -17.66
CA GLU A 83 -1.51 7.67 -19.00
C GLU A 83 -0.08 8.20 -19.10
N VAL A 84 0.39 8.92 -18.08
CA VAL A 84 1.77 9.44 -18.05
C VAL A 84 2.78 8.33 -17.86
N LEU A 85 2.55 7.40 -16.95
CA LEU A 85 3.46 6.28 -16.69
C LEU A 85 3.61 5.39 -17.92
N ASP A 86 2.51 5.11 -18.62
CA ASP A 86 2.53 4.33 -19.86
C ASP A 86 3.25 5.08 -20.99
N ALA A 87 3.00 6.40 -21.14
CA ALA A 87 3.64 7.20 -22.18
C ALA A 87 5.17 7.25 -22.05
N PHE A 88 5.70 7.14 -20.83
CA PHE A 88 7.13 7.11 -20.55
C PHE A 88 7.66 5.71 -20.26
N GLU A 89 6.86 4.66 -20.43
CA GLU A 89 7.21 3.26 -20.17
C GLU A 89 7.82 3.05 -18.77
N VAL A 90 7.29 3.74 -17.75
CA VAL A 90 7.82 3.69 -16.39
C VAL A 90 7.41 2.40 -15.69
N PRO A 91 8.37 1.52 -15.32
CA PRO A 91 8.06 0.34 -14.51
C PRO A 91 7.44 0.78 -13.18
N THR A 92 6.27 0.24 -12.85
CA THR A 92 5.50 0.68 -11.69
C THR A 92 5.09 -0.51 -10.82
N THR A 93 5.19 -0.34 -9.51
CA THR A 93 4.59 -1.22 -8.51
C THR A 93 3.28 -0.62 -8.04
N LEU A 94 2.21 -1.41 -8.09
CA LEU A 94 0.91 -1.05 -7.55
C LEU A 94 0.80 -1.55 -6.11
N ALA A 95 0.90 -0.66 -5.14
CA ALA A 95 0.55 -0.96 -3.75
C ALA A 95 -0.95 -0.78 -3.59
N LEU A 96 -1.70 -1.89 -3.52
CA LEU A 96 -3.16 -1.84 -3.52
C LEU A 96 -3.76 -2.50 -2.29
N ASN A 97 -4.86 -1.92 -1.81
CA ASN A 97 -5.74 -2.67 -0.93
C ASN A 97 -6.34 -3.86 -1.69
N GLY A 98 -6.41 -5.03 -1.03
CA GLY A 98 -6.92 -6.25 -1.66
C GLY A 98 -8.32 -6.09 -2.24
N SER A 99 -9.18 -5.31 -1.59
CA SER A 99 -10.55 -5.05 -2.04
C SER A 99 -10.65 -4.28 -3.36
N ILE A 100 -9.56 -3.64 -3.85
CA ILE A 100 -9.51 -3.04 -5.20
C ILE A 100 -9.82 -4.07 -6.28
N CYS A 101 -9.38 -5.32 -6.10
CA CYS A 101 -9.65 -6.39 -7.07
C CYS A 101 -11.14 -6.67 -7.26
N THR A 102 -11.97 -6.35 -6.28
CA THR A 102 -13.42 -6.56 -6.33
C THR A 102 -14.23 -5.28 -6.46
N GLU A 103 -13.82 -4.20 -5.81
CA GLU A 103 -14.58 -2.94 -5.79
C GLU A 103 -14.25 -2.04 -7.00
N TYR A 104 -12.98 -2.08 -7.45
CA TYR A 104 -12.50 -1.30 -8.59
C TYR A 104 -11.71 -2.18 -9.58
N PRO A 105 -12.28 -3.32 -10.06
CA PRO A 105 -11.54 -4.32 -10.84
C PRO A 105 -10.88 -3.72 -12.09
N ARG A 106 -11.47 -2.68 -12.69
CA ARG A 106 -10.88 -2.01 -13.86
C ARG A 106 -9.49 -1.42 -13.58
N ILE A 107 -9.24 -0.94 -12.37
CA ILE A 107 -7.92 -0.43 -11.97
C ILE A 107 -6.90 -1.58 -11.96
N ALA A 108 -7.23 -2.68 -11.28
CA ALA A 108 -6.37 -3.85 -11.22
C ALA A 108 -6.13 -4.50 -12.58
N GLU A 109 -7.17 -4.61 -13.43
CA GLU A 109 -7.07 -5.10 -14.81
C GLU A 109 -6.10 -4.28 -15.66
N GLU A 110 -6.18 -2.95 -15.61
CA GLU A 110 -5.34 -2.09 -16.43
C GLU A 110 -3.88 -2.07 -15.92
N ALA A 111 -3.66 -2.19 -14.61
CA ALA A 111 -2.32 -2.36 -14.05
C ALA A 111 -1.72 -3.73 -14.46
N LEU A 112 -2.53 -4.81 -14.44
CA LEU A 112 -2.10 -6.13 -14.87
C LEU A 112 -1.74 -6.17 -16.37
N LYS A 113 -2.54 -5.51 -17.24
CA LYS A 113 -2.25 -5.37 -18.68
C LYS A 113 -0.96 -4.60 -18.93
N ALA A 114 -0.68 -3.59 -18.11
CA ALA A 114 0.57 -2.83 -18.17
C ALA A 114 1.77 -3.57 -17.56
N ASN A 115 1.57 -4.82 -17.11
CA ASN A 115 2.58 -5.66 -16.47
C ASN A 115 3.21 -5.00 -15.22
N TRP A 116 2.42 -4.24 -14.47
CA TRP A 116 2.85 -3.67 -13.19
C TRP A 116 2.99 -4.76 -12.14
N GLU A 117 3.94 -4.58 -11.22
CA GLU A 117 4.05 -5.43 -10.04
C GLU A 117 2.94 -5.12 -9.05
N PHE A 118 2.38 -6.16 -8.40
CA PHE A 118 1.38 -6.00 -7.36
C PHE A 118 2.00 -6.23 -5.98
N MET A 119 1.79 -5.28 -5.09
CA MET A 119 2.26 -5.30 -3.70
C MET A 119 1.06 -5.14 -2.76
N GLY A 120 0.98 -5.96 -1.71
CA GLY A 120 -0.11 -5.89 -0.74
C GLY A 120 -0.06 -4.61 0.10
N HIS A 121 -1.26 -4.04 0.37
CA HIS A 121 -1.42 -2.80 1.16
C HIS A 121 -2.64 -2.88 2.10
N GLY A 122 -2.81 -4.01 2.82
CA GLY A 122 -4.01 -4.32 3.61
C GLY A 122 -5.21 -4.66 2.73
N PHE A 123 -6.27 -5.20 3.34
CA PHE A 123 -7.49 -5.50 2.60
C PHE A 123 -8.29 -4.23 2.27
N SER A 124 -8.33 -3.28 3.20
CA SER A 124 -8.89 -1.93 3.03
C SER A 124 -7.97 -0.92 3.69
N GLN A 125 -8.21 0.39 3.47
CA GLN A 125 -7.36 1.44 4.07
C GLN A 125 -7.66 1.61 5.55
N LEU A 126 -7.08 0.73 6.36
CA LEU A 126 -7.18 0.72 7.82
C LEU A 126 -5.81 0.49 8.42
N SER A 127 -5.44 1.26 9.46
CA SER A 127 -4.18 1.04 10.18
C SER A 127 -4.07 -0.41 10.68
N MET A 128 -2.91 -1.05 10.47
CA MET A 128 -2.64 -2.42 10.93
C MET A 128 -2.84 -2.58 12.44
N GLN A 129 -2.61 -1.51 13.21
CA GLN A 129 -2.85 -1.47 14.66
C GLN A 129 -4.34 -1.45 15.05
N LYS A 130 -5.25 -1.29 14.08
CA LYS A 130 -6.71 -1.24 14.28
C LYS A 130 -7.44 -2.38 13.58
N VAL A 131 -6.72 -3.20 12.85
CA VAL A 131 -7.25 -4.43 12.25
C VAL A 131 -7.51 -5.44 13.36
N GLU A 132 -8.65 -6.10 13.35
CA GLU A 132 -9.05 -7.08 14.37
C GLU A 132 -8.15 -8.31 14.37
N ASP A 133 -7.84 -8.83 13.18
CA ASP A 133 -6.91 -9.96 12.96
C ASP A 133 -5.97 -9.61 11.82
N GLU A 134 -4.75 -9.20 12.17
CA GLU A 134 -3.74 -8.77 11.21
C GLU A 134 -3.30 -9.90 10.28
N ARG A 135 -3.10 -11.11 10.82
CA ARG A 135 -2.73 -12.29 10.03
C ARG A 135 -3.78 -12.60 8.97
N LEU A 136 -5.04 -12.56 9.36
CA LEU A 136 -6.16 -12.80 8.44
C LEU A 136 -6.26 -11.73 7.36
N ASP A 137 -6.04 -10.47 7.72
CA ASP A 137 -6.05 -9.34 6.76
C ASP A 137 -4.94 -9.49 5.70
N ILE A 138 -3.71 -9.81 6.17
CA ILE A 138 -2.56 -10.06 5.28
C ILE A 138 -2.83 -11.26 4.37
N GLN A 139 -3.31 -12.38 4.92
CA GLN A 139 -3.63 -13.57 4.13
C GLN A 139 -4.71 -13.29 3.09
N LYS A 140 -5.80 -12.64 3.49
CA LYS A 140 -6.90 -12.28 2.60
C LYS A 140 -6.44 -11.36 1.46
N THR A 141 -5.58 -10.40 1.78
CA THR A 141 -4.99 -9.49 0.80
C THR A 141 -4.11 -10.25 -0.20
N ARG A 142 -3.24 -11.12 0.29
CA ARG A 142 -2.38 -11.98 -0.53
C ARG A 142 -3.21 -12.86 -1.46
N ASP A 143 -4.21 -13.54 -0.91
CA ASP A 143 -4.99 -14.54 -1.64
C ASP A 143 -5.81 -13.91 -2.76
N ILE A 144 -6.45 -12.76 -2.52
CA ILE A 144 -7.22 -12.07 -3.55
C ILE A 144 -6.32 -11.52 -4.67
N ILE A 145 -5.13 -11.00 -4.34
CA ILE A 145 -4.15 -10.57 -5.34
C ILE A 145 -3.68 -11.77 -6.17
N GLN A 146 -3.39 -12.89 -5.52
CA GLN A 146 -2.98 -14.11 -6.21
C GLN A 146 -4.08 -14.65 -7.12
N GLU A 147 -5.32 -14.69 -6.66
CA GLU A 147 -6.46 -15.11 -7.46
C GLU A 147 -6.64 -14.21 -8.70
N PHE A 148 -6.52 -12.91 -8.52
CA PHE A 148 -6.71 -11.94 -9.60
C PHE A 148 -5.57 -11.93 -10.62
N THR A 149 -4.31 -12.01 -10.17
CA THR A 149 -3.13 -11.84 -11.02
C THR A 149 -2.50 -13.17 -11.48
N GLY A 150 -2.85 -14.29 -10.83
CA GLY A 150 -2.16 -15.57 -10.98
C GLY A 150 -0.79 -15.63 -10.28
N LYS A 151 -0.38 -14.57 -9.56
CA LYS A 151 0.92 -14.47 -8.88
C LYS A 151 0.75 -13.99 -7.45
N GLN A 152 1.49 -14.61 -6.54
CA GLN A 152 1.56 -14.15 -5.15
C GLN A 152 2.32 -12.81 -5.06
N PRO A 153 1.80 -11.80 -4.34
CA PRO A 153 2.55 -10.58 -4.09
C PRO A 153 3.82 -10.88 -3.29
N ARG A 154 4.91 -10.17 -3.60
CA ARG A 154 6.22 -10.35 -2.96
C ARG A 154 6.55 -9.25 -1.96
N GLY A 155 5.79 -8.19 -1.94
CA GLY A 155 6.00 -7.04 -1.08
C GLY A 155 4.75 -6.67 -0.30
N TRP A 156 4.98 -6.00 0.80
CA TRP A 156 3.95 -5.46 1.69
C TRP A 156 4.27 -4.01 2.06
N LEU A 157 3.28 -3.14 2.00
CA LEU A 157 3.32 -1.79 2.53
C LEU A 157 2.16 -1.63 3.52
N GLY A 158 2.45 -1.46 4.80
CA GLY A 158 1.40 -1.30 5.81
C GLY A 158 0.52 -0.08 5.53
N PRO A 159 -0.83 -0.20 5.54
CA PRO A 159 -1.73 0.93 5.40
C PRO A 159 -1.42 2.05 6.38
N ALA A 160 -1.45 3.30 5.90
CA ALA A 160 -1.08 4.48 6.67
C ALA A 160 0.34 4.40 7.29
N LEU A 161 1.25 3.61 6.69
CA LEU A 161 2.62 3.35 7.19
C LEU A 161 2.62 2.82 8.62
N THR A 162 1.65 1.98 8.95
CA THR A 162 1.51 1.38 10.28
C THR A 162 1.83 -0.10 10.26
N GLU A 163 2.32 -0.57 11.39
CA GLU A 163 2.68 -1.96 11.64
C GLU A 163 2.41 -2.33 13.10
N THR A 164 2.36 -3.61 13.41
CA THR A 164 2.45 -4.17 14.75
C THR A 164 3.84 -4.79 14.96
N PHE A 165 4.13 -5.29 16.15
CA PHE A 165 5.37 -6.05 16.38
C PHE A 165 5.45 -7.34 15.57
N GLU A 166 4.31 -7.86 15.11
CA GLU A 166 4.20 -9.14 14.41
C GLU A 166 4.18 -9.01 12.88
N THR A 167 3.89 -7.82 12.34
CA THR A 167 3.70 -7.60 10.89
C THR A 167 4.83 -8.18 10.04
N VAL A 168 6.08 -8.02 10.49
CA VAL A 168 7.26 -8.47 9.72
C VAL A 168 7.41 -9.99 9.73
N ASP A 169 6.79 -10.69 10.70
CA ASP A 169 6.86 -12.14 10.86
C ASP A 169 5.66 -12.86 10.22
N LEU A 170 4.64 -12.09 9.77
CA LEU A 170 3.42 -12.61 9.17
C LEU A 170 3.53 -12.74 7.65
#